data_ee159b19d14a26645211401f58f043cf
#
_entry.id   ee159b19d14a26645211401f58f043cf
#
_cell.length_a   1.000
_cell.length_b   1.000
_cell.length_c   1.000
_cell.angle_alpha   90.00
_cell.angle_beta   90.00
_cell.angle_gamma   90.00
#
_symmetry.space_group_name_H-M   'P 1'
#
loop_
_entity.id
_entity.type
_entity.pdbx_description
1 polymer ?
#
loop_
_entity_poly.entity_id
_entity_poly.type
_entity_poly.pdbx_seq_one_letter_code
_entity_poly.pdbx_strand_id
1 'polypeptide(L)'
;MVVAPTYKKTKWLPLIFLAFCAHAWADDPAATSGYKLQPGDILSVDVWKETDLKDETLIRPDGGISFPLAGDVQAAGHTVAELTTMLETRIRKFVPDAVVTVSVKTANGNRVYVIGKVNHAGDFPLNRPIDVMQAISLAGGATPFADTNGIRVLRREGDRETAIAFRYRDVERGRKLEQNILLQSGDTVVVP
;
A
#
# COMPACT_ATOMS: atom_id res chain seq x y z
N MET A 1 13.99 -38.96 85.86
CA MET A 1 12.73 -39.13 85.12
C MET A 1 12.57 -37.83 84.33
N VAL A 2 13.12 -37.82 83.13
CA VAL A 2 13.16 -36.61 82.32
C VAL A 2 12.31 -36.88 81.07
N VAL A 3 11.23 -36.12 80.96
CA VAL A 3 10.31 -36.21 79.81
C VAL A 3 10.82 -35.27 78.69
N ALA A 4 11.09 -35.83 77.54
CA ALA A 4 11.45 -35.05 76.34
C ALA A 4 10.19 -34.54 75.60
N PRO A 5 10.18 -33.30 75.12
CA PRO A 5 9.03 -32.80 74.36
C PRO A 5 9.20 -33.21 72.85
N THR A 6 8.13 -33.75 72.34
CA THR A 6 7.93 -34.10 70.91
C THR A 6 7.79 -32.86 70.05
N TYR A 7 8.72 -32.65 69.10
CA TYR A 7 8.68 -31.57 68.09
C TYR A 7 7.85 -32.00 66.89
N LYS A 8 6.69 -31.34 66.67
CA LYS A 8 5.87 -31.50 65.47
C LYS A 8 6.50 -30.77 64.29
N LYS A 9 6.97 -31.50 63.29
CA LYS A 9 7.44 -30.95 62.02
C LYS A 9 6.25 -30.47 61.17
N THR A 10 6.09 -29.15 61.07
CA THR A 10 5.15 -28.51 60.17
C THR A 10 5.78 -28.50 58.76
N LYS A 11 5.20 -29.24 57.85
CA LYS A 11 5.61 -29.23 56.43
C LYS A 11 5.12 -27.91 55.78
N TRP A 12 6.05 -27.04 55.51
CA TRP A 12 5.79 -25.88 54.62
C TRP A 12 5.80 -26.36 53.18
N LEU A 13 4.66 -26.27 52.52
CA LEU A 13 4.50 -26.41 51.08
C LEU A 13 4.85 -25.07 50.44
N PRO A 14 5.81 -24.99 49.52
CA PRO A 14 6.00 -23.76 48.77
C PRO A 14 4.89 -23.61 47.73
N LEU A 15 4.10 -22.55 47.88
CA LEU A 15 3.11 -22.12 46.91
C LEU A 15 3.87 -21.58 45.67
N ILE A 16 3.99 -22.41 44.63
CA ILE A 16 4.54 -21.98 43.33
C ILE A 16 3.50 -21.10 42.65
N PHE A 17 3.74 -19.79 42.69
CA PHE A 17 2.97 -18.81 41.92
C PHE A 17 3.37 -18.93 40.45
N LEU A 18 2.59 -19.69 39.66
CA LEU A 18 2.69 -19.70 38.23
C LEU A 18 2.24 -18.32 37.71
N ALA A 19 3.19 -17.41 37.46
CA ALA A 19 2.95 -16.18 36.73
C ALA A 19 2.61 -16.54 35.27
N PHE A 20 1.32 -16.58 34.98
CA PHE A 20 0.79 -16.72 33.63
C PHE A 20 1.07 -15.39 32.91
N CYS A 21 2.22 -15.29 32.22
CA CYS A 21 2.47 -14.21 31.26
C CYS A 21 1.44 -14.32 30.13
N ALA A 22 0.34 -13.60 30.27
CA ALA A 22 -0.56 -13.32 29.15
C ALA A 22 0.25 -12.49 28.13
N HIS A 23 0.76 -13.16 27.11
CA HIS A 23 1.20 -12.46 25.91
C HIS A 23 -0.05 -11.88 25.26
N ALA A 24 -0.31 -10.60 25.54
CA ALA A 24 -1.21 -9.81 24.72
C ALA A 24 -0.56 -9.79 23.31
N TRP A 25 -1.13 -10.56 22.42
CA TRP A 25 -0.92 -10.33 21.00
C TRP A 25 -1.52 -8.95 20.73
N ALA A 26 -0.67 -7.93 20.71
CA ALA A 26 -1.02 -6.70 20.03
C ALA A 26 -1.27 -7.10 18.59
N ASP A 27 -2.54 -7.17 18.20
CA ASP A 27 -2.93 -7.00 16.82
C ASP A 27 -2.39 -5.63 16.43
N ASP A 28 -1.19 -5.63 15.86
CA ASP A 28 -0.72 -4.53 15.05
C ASP A 28 -1.73 -4.48 13.89
N PRO A 29 -2.59 -3.46 13.79
CA PRO A 29 -3.34 -3.29 12.58
C PRO A 29 -2.26 -2.98 11.53
N ALA A 30 -1.76 -4.03 10.87
CA ALA A 30 -1.04 -3.88 9.62
C ALA A 30 -1.92 -2.95 8.83
N ALA A 31 -1.55 -1.67 8.82
CA ALA A 31 -2.20 -0.64 8.04
C ALA A 31 -2.20 -1.22 6.63
N THR A 32 -3.32 -1.82 6.27
CA THR A 32 -3.60 -2.21 4.90
C THR A 32 -3.61 -0.89 4.19
N SER A 33 -2.43 -0.45 3.74
CA SER A 33 -2.30 0.74 2.92
C SER A 33 -3.01 0.37 1.63
N GLY A 34 -4.32 0.54 1.65
CA GLY A 34 -5.17 0.34 0.50
C GLY A 34 -4.63 1.18 -0.65
N TYR A 35 -4.92 0.77 -1.86
CA TYR A 35 -4.59 1.54 -3.05
C TYR A 35 -5.00 3.01 -2.84
N LYS A 36 -4.06 3.93 -3.02
CA LYS A 36 -4.32 5.37 -3.01
C LYS A 36 -4.64 5.81 -4.44
N LEU A 37 -5.80 6.39 -4.58
CA LEU A 37 -6.31 6.90 -5.86
C LEU A 37 -5.34 7.90 -6.47
N GLN A 38 -5.17 7.84 -7.79
CA GLN A 38 -4.24 8.68 -8.53
C GLN A 38 -4.99 9.50 -9.60
N PRO A 39 -4.49 10.69 -9.98
CA PRO A 39 -4.98 11.40 -11.16
C PRO A 39 -4.94 10.50 -12.40
N GLY A 40 -6.02 10.52 -13.17
CA GLY A 40 -6.18 9.65 -14.35
C GLY A 40 -6.93 8.36 -14.08
N ASP A 41 -7.17 7.98 -12.82
CA ASP A 41 -8.03 6.84 -12.49
C ASP A 41 -9.48 7.13 -12.84
N ILE A 42 -10.20 6.10 -13.27
CA ILE A 42 -11.64 6.16 -13.52
C ILE A 42 -12.35 5.42 -12.40
N LEU A 43 -13.24 6.12 -11.73
CA LEU A 43 -14.08 5.59 -10.66
C LEU A 43 -15.50 5.38 -11.15
N SER A 44 -16.17 4.36 -10.65
CA SER A 44 -17.63 4.22 -10.69
C SER A 44 -18.16 4.56 -9.31
N VAL A 45 -19.03 5.53 -9.23
CA VAL A 45 -19.73 5.96 -8.01
C VAL A 45 -21.20 5.67 -8.18
N ASP A 46 -21.81 4.99 -7.23
CA ASP A 46 -23.21 4.58 -7.23
C ASP A 46 -23.83 4.88 -5.86
N VAL A 47 -25.00 5.50 -5.87
CA VAL A 47 -25.78 5.75 -4.65
C VAL A 47 -26.99 4.83 -4.65
N TRP A 48 -27.10 3.99 -3.62
CA TRP A 48 -28.16 2.99 -3.51
C TRP A 48 -29.55 3.59 -3.61
N LYS A 49 -30.38 3.04 -4.49
CA LYS A 49 -31.77 3.47 -4.83
C LYS A 49 -31.89 4.83 -5.53
N GLU A 50 -30.79 5.49 -5.86
CA GLU A 50 -30.78 6.77 -6.56
C GLU A 50 -30.19 6.58 -7.96
N THR A 51 -31.02 6.17 -8.92
CA THR A 51 -30.58 5.86 -10.30
C THR A 51 -29.91 7.03 -11.01
N ASP A 52 -30.29 8.26 -10.65
CA ASP A 52 -29.73 9.50 -11.20
C ASP A 52 -28.39 9.89 -10.56
N LEU A 53 -27.97 9.17 -9.51
CA LEU A 53 -26.70 9.34 -8.81
C LEU A 53 -25.76 8.15 -9.06
N LYS A 54 -25.71 7.69 -10.30
CA LYS A 54 -24.76 6.70 -10.79
C LYS A 54 -23.95 7.28 -11.92
N ASP A 55 -22.64 7.44 -11.72
CA ASP A 55 -21.77 8.04 -12.71
C ASP A 55 -20.37 7.43 -12.70
N GLU A 56 -19.71 7.50 -13.86
CA GLU A 56 -18.30 7.20 -14.03
C GLU A 56 -17.51 8.50 -14.08
N THR A 57 -16.65 8.71 -13.10
CA THR A 57 -15.92 9.97 -12.98
C THR A 57 -14.42 9.76 -13.09
N LEU A 58 -13.76 10.62 -13.83
CA LEU A 58 -12.29 10.65 -13.96
C LEU A 58 -11.73 11.50 -12.82
N ILE A 59 -10.68 10.98 -12.16
CA ILE A 59 -9.87 11.81 -11.26
C ILE A 59 -9.04 12.78 -12.12
N ARG A 60 -9.37 14.06 -11.98
CA ARG A 60 -8.73 15.13 -12.73
C ARG A 60 -7.23 15.27 -12.39
N PRO A 61 -6.43 15.97 -13.22
CA PRO A 61 -5.02 16.23 -12.92
C PRO A 61 -4.77 16.97 -11.60
N ASP A 62 -5.76 17.77 -11.14
CA ASP A 62 -5.73 18.44 -9.83
C ASP A 62 -6.04 17.48 -8.66
N GLY A 63 -6.33 16.21 -8.96
CA GLY A 63 -6.68 15.18 -7.99
C GLY A 63 -8.14 15.19 -7.54
N GLY A 64 -8.96 16.11 -8.03
CA GLY A 64 -10.37 16.22 -7.70
C GLY A 64 -11.29 15.36 -8.58
N ILE A 65 -12.48 15.07 -8.07
CA ILE A 65 -13.63 14.58 -8.82
C ILE A 65 -14.79 15.53 -8.60
N SER A 66 -15.71 15.59 -9.58
CA SER A 66 -16.99 16.28 -9.42
C SER A 66 -18.11 15.24 -9.44
N PHE A 67 -18.95 15.25 -8.42
CA PHE A 67 -20.08 14.31 -8.34
C PHE A 67 -21.38 15.05 -7.95
N PRO A 68 -22.53 14.69 -8.54
CA PRO A 68 -23.80 15.34 -8.21
C PRO A 68 -24.07 15.35 -6.69
N LEU A 69 -24.63 16.44 -6.18
CA LEU A 69 -24.91 16.71 -4.77
C LEU A 69 -23.67 16.80 -3.85
N ALA A 70 -22.55 16.14 -4.18
CA ALA A 70 -21.32 16.21 -3.41
C ALA A 70 -20.43 17.39 -3.83
N GLY A 71 -20.59 17.89 -5.09
CA GLY A 71 -19.73 18.91 -5.67
C GLY A 71 -18.31 18.39 -5.91
N ASP A 72 -17.32 19.29 -5.83
CA ASP A 72 -15.91 18.94 -5.98
C ASP A 72 -15.35 18.30 -4.70
N VAL A 73 -14.72 17.13 -4.85
CA VAL A 73 -14.11 16.34 -3.76
C VAL A 73 -12.70 15.96 -4.14
N GLN A 74 -11.74 16.15 -3.25
CA GLN A 74 -10.38 15.66 -3.43
C GLN A 74 -10.36 14.13 -3.31
N ALA A 75 -9.99 13.43 -4.38
CA ALA A 75 -9.95 11.97 -4.45
C ALA A 75 -8.51 11.42 -4.45
N ALA A 76 -7.59 12.07 -5.17
CA ALA A 76 -6.20 11.62 -5.23
C ALA A 76 -5.53 11.64 -3.85
N GLY A 77 -4.73 10.60 -3.57
CA GLY A 77 -4.06 10.41 -2.30
C GLY A 77 -4.91 9.74 -1.22
N HIS A 78 -6.23 9.65 -1.41
CA HIS A 78 -7.15 8.94 -0.53
C HIS A 78 -7.38 7.50 -0.98
N THR A 79 -7.78 6.64 -0.07
CA THR A 79 -8.26 5.30 -0.37
C THR A 79 -9.72 5.35 -0.85
N VAL A 80 -10.20 4.28 -1.49
CA VAL A 80 -11.61 4.14 -1.87
C VAL A 80 -12.53 4.29 -0.66
N ALA A 81 -12.17 3.73 0.49
CA ALA A 81 -12.97 3.81 1.71
C ALA A 81 -13.08 5.23 2.26
N GLU A 82 -11.96 5.98 2.26
CA GLU A 82 -11.94 7.39 2.68
C GLU A 82 -12.80 8.24 1.74
N LEU A 83 -12.66 8.05 0.42
CA LEU A 83 -13.46 8.78 -0.57
C LEU A 83 -14.96 8.47 -0.43
N THR A 84 -15.32 7.20 -0.20
CA THR A 84 -16.70 6.79 0.05
C THR A 84 -17.28 7.56 1.25
N THR A 85 -16.56 7.61 2.36
CA THR A 85 -16.99 8.34 3.57
C THR A 85 -17.17 9.83 3.31
N MET A 86 -16.25 10.45 2.54
CA MET A 86 -16.34 11.85 2.17
C MET A 86 -17.57 12.15 1.30
N LEU A 87 -17.85 11.30 0.31
CA LEU A 87 -19.02 11.43 -0.55
C LEU A 87 -20.31 11.24 0.24
N GLU A 88 -20.40 10.18 1.06
CA GLU A 88 -21.57 9.96 1.92
C GLU A 88 -21.88 11.16 2.81
N THR A 89 -20.86 11.72 3.46
CA THR A 89 -21.01 12.87 4.36
C THR A 89 -21.61 14.07 3.63
N ARG A 90 -21.27 14.27 2.36
CA ARG A 90 -21.78 15.38 1.56
C ARG A 90 -23.18 15.12 1.01
N ILE A 91 -23.42 13.90 0.48
CA ILE A 91 -24.70 13.51 -0.14
C ILE A 91 -25.81 13.40 0.90
N ARG A 92 -25.52 12.95 2.13
CA ARG A 92 -26.50 12.86 3.23
C ARG A 92 -27.16 14.18 3.63
N LYS A 93 -26.59 15.30 3.23
CA LYS A 93 -27.23 16.61 3.40
C LYS A 93 -28.49 16.77 2.54
N PHE A 94 -28.60 16.01 1.46
CA PHE A 94 -29.70 16.05 0.50
C PHE A 94 -30.51 14.74 0.50
N VAL A 95 -29.82 13.61 0.72
CA VAL A 95 -30.39 12.25 0.80
C VAL A 95 -29.97 11.62 2.14
N PRO A 96 -30.81 11.71 3.19
CA PRO A 96 -30.43 11.34 4.56
C PRO A 96 -29.90 9.89 4.71
N ASP A 97 -30.50 8.94 3.99
CA ASP A 97 -30.16 7.51 4.06
C ASP A 97 -29.24 7.06 2.90
N ALA A 98 -28.49 7.98 2.31
CA ALA A 98 -27.58 7.67 1.21
C ALA A 98 -26.54 6.63 1.64
N VAL A 99 -26.45 5.56 0.85
CA VAL A 99 -25.38 4.56 0.90
C VAL A 99 -24.60 4.67 -0.40
N VAL A 100 -23.36 5.10 -0.31
CA VAL A 100 -22.49 5.33 -1.47
C VAL A 100 -21.56 4.14 -1.66
N THR A 101 -21.44 3.66 -2.88
CA THR A 101 -20.47 2.67 -3.30
C THR A 101 -19.50 3.30 -4.28
N VAL A 102 -18.21 3.27 -3.98
CA VAL A 102 -17.13 3.69 -4.88
C VAL A 102 -16.31 2.48 -5.28
N SER A 103 -16.05 2.33 -6.57
CA SER A 103 -15.14 1.30 -7.09
C SER A 103 -14.20 1.89 -8.13
N VAL A 104 -12.97 1.36 -8.19
CA VAL A 104 -12.00 1.71 -9.24
C VAL A 104 -12.32 0.88 -10.47
N LYS A 105 -12.77 1.54 -11.54
CA LYS A 105 -13.02 0.89 -12.83
C LYS A 105 -11.72 0.69 -13.60
N THR A 106 -10.85 1.69 -13.59
CA THR A 106 -9.55 1.63 -14.28
C THR A 106 -8.53 2.45 -13.50
N ALA A 107 -7.41 1.82 -13.12
CA ALA A 107 -6.30 2.46 -12.41
C ALA A 107 -5.24 2.97 -13.41
N ASN A 108 -5.59 3.98 -14.20
CA ASN A 108 -4.71 4.51 -15.23
C ASN A 108 -3.55 5.32 -14.67
N GLY A 109 -3.74 5.95 -13.52
CA GLY A 109 -2.70 6.74 -12.85
C GLY A 109 -1.63 5.89 -12.14
N ASN A 110 -1.90 4.60 -11.93
CA ASN A 110 -1.00 3.71 -11.20
C ASN A 110 0.00 3.03 -12.14
N ARG A 111 1.10 3.72 -12.44
CA ARG A 111 2.11 3.27 -13.41
C ARG A 111 3.53 3.46 -12.90
N VAL A 112 4.45 2.64 -13.43
CA VAL A 112 5.90 2.84 -13.32
C VAL A 112 6.50 2.98 -14.70
N TYR A 113 7.65 3.61 -14.76
CA TYR A 113 8.39 3.86 -16.00
C TYR A 113 9.69 3.07 -15.97
N VAL A 114 10.04 2.43 -17.09
CA VAL A 114 11.34 1.78 -17.26
C VAL A 114 12.01 2.37 -18.50
N ILE A 115 13.18 2.95 -18.30
CA ILE A 115 13.92 3.67 -19.35
C ILE A 115 15.38 3.21 -19.43
N GLY A 116 16.01 3.49 -20.55
CA GLY A 116 17.41 3.20 -20.80
C GLY A 116 17.62 1.90 -21.57
N LYS A 117 18.68 1.15 -21.24
CA LYS A 117 19.09 -0.04 -21.98
C LYS A 117 18.30 -1.29 -21.59
N VAL A 118 17.00 -1.27 -21.84
CA VAL A 118 16.07 -2.41 -21.76
C VAL A 118 15.50 -2.71 -23.14
N ASN A 119 14.95 -3.91 -23.36
CA ASN A 119 14.42 -4.29 -24.65
C ASN A 119 13.15 -3.52 -25.03
N HIS A 120 12.29 -3.19 -24.04
CA HIS A 120 11.05 -2.45 -24.23
C HIS A 120 10.95 -1.35 -23.15
N ALA A 121 11.55 -0.19 -23.45
CA ALA A 121 11.38 0.98 -22.60
C ALA A 121 9.95 1.52 -22.73
N GLY A 122 9.37 1.99 -21.62
CA GLY A 122 8.01 2.51 -21.61
C GLY A 122 7.42 2.61 -20.21
N ASP A 123 6.11 2.79 -20.15
CA ASP A 123 5.33 2.83 -18.95
C ASP A 123 4.54 1.54 -18.78
N PHE A 124 4.48 1.04 -17.53
CA PHE A 124 3.86 -0.23 -17.19
C PHE A 124 2.83 -0.04 -16.07
N PRO A 125 1.60 -0.57 -16.23
CA PRO A 125 0.57 -0.44 -15.21
C PRO A 125 0.91 -1.30 -13.99
N LEU A 126 0.70 -0.74 -12.79
CA LEU A 126 0.84 -1.43 -11.51
C LEU A 126 -0.50 -2.03 -11.07
N ASN A 127 -0.95 -3.09 -11.75
CA ASN A 127 -2.19 -3.80 -11.37
C ASN A 127 -2.03 -4.67 -10.11
N ARG A 128 -0.80 -4.87 -9.67
CA ARG A 128 -0.39 -5.57 -8.45
C ARG A 128 0.95 -5.00 -7.98
N PRO A 129 1.30 -5.17 -6.71
CA PRO A 129 2.65 -4.82 -6.26
C PRO A 129 3.71 -5.57 -7.07
N ILE A 130 4.66 -4.85 -7.63
CA ILE A 130 5.83 -5.40 -8.34
C ILE A 130 7.10 -4.80 -7.78
N ASP A 131 8.18 -5.57 -7.85
CA ASP A 131 9.52 -5.15 -7.49
C ASP A 131 10.36 -4.71 -8.70
N VAL A 132 11.58 -4.23 -8.44
CA VAL A 132 12.48 -3.73 -9.49
C VAL A 132 12.82 -4.81 -10.51
N MET A 133 13.10 -6.06 -10.07
CA MET A 133 13.40 -7.18 -10.97
C MET A 133 12.22 -7.49 -11.87
N GLN A 134 11.01 -7.47 -11.33
CA GLN A 134 9.79 -7.71 -12.09
C GLN A 134 9.52 -6.62 -13.11
N ALA A 135 9.76 -5.35 -12.75
CA ALA A 135 9.63 -4.23 -13.71
C ALA A 135 10.61 -4.35 -14.87
N ILE A 136 11.88 -4.68 -14.59
CA ILE A 136 12.87 -4.94 -15.65
C ILE A 136 12.45 -6.14 -16.52
N SER A 137 11.89 -7.17 -15.92
CA SER A 137 11.36 -8.34 -16.66
C SER A 137 10.20 -7.95 -17.57
N LEU A 138 9.25 -7.09 -17.10
CA LEU A 138 8.17 -6.55 -17.93
C LEU A 138 8.69 -5.76 -19.11
N ALA A 139 9.79 -5.03 -18.93
CA ALA A 139 10.50 -4.31 -19.99
C ALA A 139 11.32 -5.24 -20.91
N GLY A 140 11.12 -6.57 -20.84
CA GLY A 140 11.82 -7.55 -21.68
C GLY A 140 13.28 -7.81 -21.27
N GLY A 141 13.69 -7.39 -20.08
CA GLY A 141 15.05 -7.53 -19.57
C GLY A 141 16.01 -6.44 -20.01
N ALA A 142 17.17 -6.41 -19.38
CA ALA A 142 18.27 -5.50 -19.74
C ALA A 142 18.94 -5.97 -21.03
N THR A 143 19.35 -5.02 -21.88
CA THR A 143 20.11 -5.34 -23.09
C THR A 143 21.54 -5.80 -22.74
N PRO A 144 22.27 -6.47 -23.67
CA PRO A 144 23.67 -6.87 -23.44
C PRO A 144 24.63 -5.69 -23.16
N PHE A 145 24.23 -4.48 -23.52
CA PHE A 145 25.04 -3.26 -23.34
C PHE A 145 24.66 -2.47 -22.08
N ALA A 146 23.75 -2.98 -21.26
CA ALA A 146 23.32 -2.32 -20.05
C ALA A 146 24.35 -2.44 -18.92
N ASP A 147 24.55 -1.34 -18.18
CA ASP A 147 25.24 -1.41 -16.91
C ASP A 147 24.26 -1.89 -15.82
N THR A 148 24.17 -3.19 -15.66
CA THR A 148 23.28 -3.84 -14.70
C THR A 148 23.64 -3.58 -13.22
N ASN A 149 24.80 -2.98 -12.94
CA ASN A 149 25.18 -2.58 -11.58
C ASN A 149 24.93 -1.09 -11.29
N GLY A 150 24.65 -0.30 -12.33
CA GLY A 150 24.35 1.12 -12.24
C GLY A 150 22.85 1.47 -12.26
N ILE A 151 21.97 0.47 -12.17
CA ILE A 151 20.52 0.70 -12.20
C ILE A 151 20.09 1.53 -10.98
N ARG A 152 19.11 2.41 -11.19
CA ARG A 152 18.55 3.28 -10.15
C ARG A 152 17.04 3.35 -10.29
N VAL A 153 16.36 3.41 -9.15
CA VAL A 153 14.95 3.78 -9.09
C VAL A 153 14.88 5.23 -8.66
N LEU A 154 14.32 6.07 -9.52
CA LEU A 154 14.01 7.46 -9.18
C LEU A 154 12.61 7.49 -8.61
N ARG A 155 12.48 7.95 -7.36
CA ARG A 155 11.21 8.10 -6.65
C ARG A 155 10.99 9.55 -6.28
N ARG A 156 9.82 10.06 -6.60
CA ARG A 156 9.42 11.42 -6.22
C ARG A 156 8.40 11.37 -5.09
N GLU A 157 8.69 12.09 -4.02
CA GLU A 157 7.80 12.27 -2.87
C GLU A 157 7.61 13.78 -2.63
N GLY A 158 6.50 14.30 -3.14
CA GLY A 158 6.27 15.74 -3.20
C GLY A 158 7.33 16.44 -4.06
N ASP A 159 8.05 17.40 -3.48
CA ASP A 159 9.11 18.15 -4.16
C ASP A 159 10.49 17.46 -4.08
N ARG A 160 10.60 16.38 -3.34
CA ARG A 160 11.87 15.63 -3.20
C ARG A 160 11.93 14.49 -4.19
N GLU A 161 13.06 14.39 -4.90
CA GLU A 161 13.39 13.26 -5.74
C GLU A 161 14.58 12.50 -5.15
N THR A 162 14.45 11.18 -5.02
CA THR A 162 15.48 10.29 -4.47
C THR A 162 15.89 9.26 -5.52
N ALA A 163 17.19 8.93 -5.54
CA ALA A 163 17.73 7.88 -6.40
C ALA A 163 18.13 6.68 -5.53
N ILE A 164 17.42 5.58 -5.65
CA ILE A 164 17.66 4.34 -4.93
C ILE A 164 18.50 3.44 -5.83
N ALA A 165 19.69 3.08 -5.37
CA ALA A 165 20.59 2.23 -6.15
C ALA A 165 20.10 0.78 -6.18
N PHE A 166 20.21 0.14 -7.34
CA PHE A 166 19.86 -1.26 -7.53
C PHE A 166 20.97 -1.97 -8.33
N ARG A 167 21.49 -3.05 -7.76
CA ARG A 167 22.53 -3.88 -8.39
C ARG A 167 21.94 -5.22 -8.83
N TYR A 168 21.52 -5.28 -10.07
CA TYR A 168 20.86 -6.44 -10.65
C TYR A 168 21.58 -7.76 -10.37
N ARG A 169 22.92 -7.81 -10.63
CA ARG A 169 23.70 -9.02 -10.44
C ARG A 169 23.78 -9.50 -8.99
N ASP A 170 23.67 -8.62 -8.01
CA ASP A 170 23.66 -9.02 -6.61
C ASP A 170 22.33 -9.71 -6.28
N VAL A 171 21.20 -9.14 -6.70
CA VAL A 171 19.86 -9.69 -6.49
C VAL A 171 19.66 -10.98 -7.29
N GLU A 172 20.09 -11.04 -8.55
CA GLU A 172 20.05 -12.23 -9.39
C GLU A 172 20.77 -13.43 -8.74
N ARG A 173 21.84 -13.18 -7.99
CA ARG A 173 22.59 -14.21 -7.25
C ARG A 173 22.07 -14.45 -5.84
N GLY A 174 20.90 -13.93 -5.49
CA GLY A 174 20.31 -14.05 -4.17
C GLY A 174 21.02 -13.25 -3.07
N ARG A 175 21.81 -12.22 -3.43
CA ARG A 175 22.52 -11.34 -2.49
C ARG A 175 21.84 -9.99 -2.43
N LYS A 176 21.92 -9.32 -1.26
CA LYS A 176 21.38 -7.96 -1.04
C LYS A 176 19.94 -7.81 -1.52
N LEU A 177 19.09 -8.77 -1.18
CA LEU A 177 17.70 -8.81 -1.61
C LEU A 177 16.88 -7.61 -1.14
N GLU A 178 17.34 -6.92 -0.10
CA GLU A 178 16.75 -5.67 0.41
C GLU A 178 16.73 -4.54 -0.63
N GLN A 179 17.58 -4.62 -1.67
CA GLN A 179 17.56 -3.64 -2.78
C GLN A 179 16.40 -3.87 -3.73
N ASN A 180 15.82 -5.08 -3.75
CA ASN A 180 14.69 -5.40 -4.62
C ASN A 180 13.39 -4.90 -4.02
N ILE A 181 13.29 -3.60 -3.90
CA ILE A 181 12.16 -2.90 -3.29
C ILE A 181 10.90 -3.02 -4.14
N LEU A 182 9.74 -2.92 -3.48
CA LEU A 182 8.46 -2.71 -4.16
C LEU A 182 8.42 -1.32 -4.78
N LEU A 183 8.01 -1.27 -6.03
CA LEU A 183 7.82 -0.02 -6.76
C LEU A 183 6.50 0.64 -6.38
N GLN A 184 6.51 1.96 -6.41
CA GLN A 184 5.35 2.81 -6.18
C GLN A 184 4.93 3.49 -7.48
N SER A 185 3.68 3.96 -7.53
CA SER A 185 3.20 4.76 -8.65
C SER A 185 4.10 5.97 -8.91
N GLY A 186 4.49 6.17 -10.16
CA GLY A 186 5.38 7.26 -10.56
C GLY A 186 6.87 6.94 -10.49
N ASP A 187 7.28 5.78 -9.93
CA ASP A 187 8.68 5.38 -9.93
C ASP A 187 9.23 5.22 -11.35
N THR A 188 10.47 5.66 -11.56
CA THR A 188 11.20 5.47 -12.82
C THR A 188 12.43 4.60 -12.59
N VAL A 189 12.45 3.43 -13.21
CA VAL A 189 13.61 2.53 -13.23
C VAL A 189 14.52 2.92 -14.39
N VAL A 190 15.72 3.39 -14.09
CA VAL A 190 16.73 3.81 -15.07
C VAL A 190 17.78 2.71 -15.20
N VAL A 191 17.94 2.17 -16.41
CA VAL A 191 18.93 1.14 -16.74
C VAL A 191 19.98 1.76 -17.67
N PRO A 192 21.18 2.13 -17.16
CA PRO A 192 22.22 2.81 -17.93
C PRO A 192 22.86 1.93 -19.02
#